data_0e6e9b827b03966b736cfcbd85a16ec3
#
_entry.id   0e6e9b827b03966b736cfcbd85a16ec3
#
_cell.length_a   1.000
_cell.length_b   1.000
_cell.length_c   1.000
_cell.angle_alpha   90.00
_cell.angle_beta   90.00
_cell.angle_gamma   90.00
#
_symmetry.space_group_name_H-M   'P 1'
#
loop_
_entity.id
_entity.type
_entity.pdbx_description
1 polymer ?
#
loop_
_entity_poly.entity_id
_entity_poly.type
_entity_poly.pdbx_seq_one_letter_code
_entity_poly.pdbx_strand_id
1 'polypeptide(L)'
;MEAARGTDCFNWGYDPVHYTAPEGSYATNAHDGAVRVREFRAMMQGLHEQGLRVVMDVVYNHTSGSQQGPLSVLDKIVPTYYYRLNAAGGITNDSCCADTASENVMMAKLMIDSVSTWARDHKVDSFRFDIMGFTPLPVMRRLQSAVNAAAGRDIYIYGEAWNFGTVGNDARFVQARQANMYGSGIGSFNDRLRDAVRGGGCCDSGASLIDQQGFINGAFYDPNGRSTQTKDDLLRLGDLVKVGLSGTLRDYSFIDRTGALRKNAQIDYFGQQAGFAANPAETINYVEAHDNQTLFDLNAYKLPQATSMADRVRVQNLGAAINILSQGVPFLHAGQEILRSKSMDRDSYDAGDWFNKLDYSYQSNGFGIGLPMAGVNQDNWPLMSPILANPLIKPTTGAIVYARDAVNDLLAIRQDSSLFRLRTADDVAQRLRFHNTGPAQIPGLIVMSIDGQHPQRYAGAKYKSVVVLFNVDKVGKTIAVPELAGRKLALHPIQRNADGGRGARIAGYDRAGGAFTIAPRSTAVFTE
;
A
#
# COMPACT_ATOMS: atom_id res chain seq x y z
N MET A 1 1.19 -25.22 -16.95
CA MET A 1 0.88 -23.79 -16.81
C MET A 1 1.28 -22.99 -18.05
N GLU A 2 2.53 -23.00 -18.45
CA GLU A 2 2.97 -22.29 -19.66
C GLU A 2 2.22 -22.72 -20.93
N ALA A 3 1.90 -24.02 -21.04
CA ALA A 3 1.11 -24.55 -22.15
C ALA A 3 -0.36 -24.09 -22.15
N ALA A 4 -0.90 -23.69 -21.00
CA ALA A 4 -2.28 -23.20 -20.90
C ALA A 4 -2.38 -21.66 -21.06
N ARG A 5 -1.27 -20.93 -21.02
CA ARG A 5 -1.21 -19.47 -21.07
C ARG A 5 -1.94 -18.90 -22.29
N GLY A 6 -1.81 -19.53 -23.44
CA GLY A 6 -2.48 -19.08 -24.67
C GLY A 6 -4.01 -19.23 -24.67
N THR A 7 -4.58 -19.94 -23.70
CA THR A 7 -6.02 -20.18 -23.53
C THR A 7 -6.59 -19.58 -22.25
N ASP A 8 -5.73 -19.13 -21.32
CA ASP A 8 -6.10 -18.42 -20.11
C ASP A 8 -6.10 -16.93 -20.41
N CYS A 9 -7.27 -16.32 -20.40
CA CYS A 9 -7.46 -14.91 -20.78
C CYS A 9 -7.23 -13.95 -19.62
N PHE A 10 -6.83 -14.41 -18.43
CA PHE A 10 -6.61 -13.53 -17.29
C PHE A 10 -5.40 -12.61 -17.53
N ASN A 11 -5.64 -11.32 -17.38
CA ASN A 11 -4.63 -10.27 -17.46
C ASN A 11 -5.07 -9.11 -16.55
N TRP A 12 -4.12 -8.40 -15.94
CA TRP A 12 -4.46 -7.23 -15.11
C TRP A 12 -5.04 -6.07 -15.91
N GLY A 13 -4.84 -6.04 -17.23
CA GLY A 13 -5.43 -5.05 -18.12
C GLY A 13 -4.60 -3.78 -18.32
N TYR A 14 -3.31 -3.80 -18.02
CA TYR A 14 -2.42 -2.64 -18.18
C TYR A 14 -1.88 -2.46 -19.62
N ASP A 15 -2.52 -3.07 -20.61
CA ASP A 15 -2.18 -2.97 -22.04
C ASP A 15 -3.26 -2.22 -22.84
N PRO A 16 -3.47 -0.90 -22.63
CA PRO A 16 -4.58 -0.19 -23.21
C PRO A 16 -4.40 0.02 -24.71
N VAL A 17 -5.48 -0.26 -25.48
CA VAL A 17 -5.63 0.15 -26.88
C VAL A 17 -6.51 1.41 -26.96
N HIS A 18 -7.59 1.47 -26.17
CA HIS A 18 -8.51 2.59 -26.07
C HIS A 18 -8.76 2.97 -24.61
N TYR A 19 -8.55 4.24 -24.27
CA TYR A 19 -8.69 4.74 -22.90
C TYR A 19 -10.12 4.94 -22.41
N THR A 20 -11.11 5.04 -23.33
CA THR A 20 -12.48 5.45 -22.98
C THR A 20 -13.51 4.41 -23.39
N ALA A 21 -13.11 3.16 -23.59
CA ALA A 21 -14.01 2.06 -23.91
C ALA A 21 -13.97 1.00 -22.80
N PRO A 22 -15.12 0.57 -22.24
CA PRO A 22 -15.15 -0.58 -21.32
C PRO A 22 -14.63 -1.85 -22.00
N GLU A 23 -13.88 -2.66 -21.24
CA GLU A 23 -13.31 -3.91 -21.74
C GLU A 23 -14.42 -4.92 -22.12
N GLY A 24 -14.31 -5.47 -23.32
CA GLY A 24 -15.35 -6.32 -23.88
C GLY A 24 -15.41 -7.72 -23.27
N SER A 25 -14.32 -8.24 -22.74
CA SER A 25 -14.27 -9.60 -22.15
C SER A 25 -15.17 -9.75 -20.92
N TYR A 26 -15.49 -8.65 -20.24
CA TYR A 26 -16.42 -8.63 -19.11
C TYR A 26 -17.89 -8.45 -19.52
N ALA A 27 -18.18 -8.20 -20.79
CA ALA A 27 -19.53 -8.00 -21.25
C ALA A 27 -20.17 -9.29 -21.77
N THR A 28 -21.49 -9.43 -21.61
CA THR A 28 -22.24 -10.57 -22.14
C THR A 28 -22.24 -10.62 -23.67
N ASN A 29 -21.99 -9.48 -24.33
CA ASN A 29 -21.73 -9.38 -25.76
C ASN A 29 -20.58 -8.41 -26.03
N ALA A 30 -19.40 -8.97 -26.26
CA ALA A 30 -18.17 -8.19 -26.51
C ALA A 30 -18.22 -7.39 -27.83
N HIS A 31 -19.04 -7.78 -28.81
CA HIS A 31 -19.14 -7.12 -30.11
C HIS A 31 -20.10 -5.92 -30.13
N ASP A 32 -20.98 -5.81 -29.13
CA ASP A 32 -21.89 -4.67 -29.00
C ASP A 32 -21.37 -3.66 -27.98
N GLY A 33 -20.81 -2.54 -28.44
CA GLY A 33 -20.31 -1.48 -27.56
C GLY A 33 -21.39 -0.88 -26.64
N ALA A 34 -22.66 -0.88 -27.05
CA ALA A 34 -23.73 -0.41 -26.18
C ALA A 34 -24.02 -1.36 -25.02
N VAL A 35 -23.81 -2.67 -25.21
CA VAL A 35 -23.90 -3.66 -24.12
C VAL A 35 -22.82 -3.40 -23.09
N ARG A 36 -21.55 -3.25 -23.51
CA ARG A 36 -20.43 -2.94 -22.60
C ARG A 36 -20.73 -1.73 -21.72
N VAL A 37 -21.20 -0.63 -22.33
CA VAL A 37 -21.51 0.61 -21.61
C VAL A 37 -22.66 0.42 -20.62
N ARG A 38 -23.75 -0.26 -21.02
CA ARG A 38 -24.88 -0.51 -20.12
C ARG A 38 -24.50 -1.38 -18.93
N GLU A 39 -23.77 -2.47 -19.18
CA GLU A 39 -23.35 -3.40 -18.12
C GLU A 39 -22.34 -2.78 -17.18
N PHE A 40 -21.38 -1.99 -17.67
CA PHE A 40 -20.48 -1.23 -16.82
C PHE A 40 -21.25 -0.26 -15.90
N ARG A 41 -22.24 0.47 -16.44
CA ARG A 41 -23.10 1.36 -15.63
C ARG A 41 -23.95 0.60 -14.62
N ALA A 42 -24.46 -0.58 -14.99
CA ALA A 42 -25.21 -1.44 -14.07
C ALA A 42 -24.32 -1.95 -12.92
N MET A 43 -23.08 -2.33 -13.20
CA MET A 43 -22.08 -2.67 -12.18
C MET A 43 -21.85 -1.50 -11.22
N MET A 44 -21.61 -0.29 -11.76
CA MET A 44 -21.43 0.92 -10.95
C MET A 44 -22.63 1.17 -10.04
N GLN A 45 -23.84 1.08 -10.58
CA GLN A 45 -25.07 1.23 -9.82
C GLN A 45 -25.18 0.20 -8.69
N GLY A 46 -24.95 -1.07 -8.98
CA GLY A 46 -25.01 -2.14 -7.98
C GLY A 46 -24.02 -1.95 -6.84
N LEU A 47 -22.81 -1.47 -7.11
CA LEU A 47 -21.81 -1.16 -6.08
C LEU A 47 -22.23 0.06 -5.25
N HIS A 48 -22.75 1.11 -5.86
CA HIS A 48 -23.26 2.29 -5.16
C HIS A 48 -24.46 1.95 -4.25
N GLU A 49 -25.36 1.06 -4.66
CA GLU A 49 -26.47 0.57 -3.85
C GLU A 49 -26.00 -0.17 -2.58
N GLN A 50 -24.80 -0.77 -2.63
CA GLN A 50 -24.16 -1.35 -1.45
C GLN A 50 -23.37 -0.31 -0.61
N GLY A 51 -23.42 0.98 -0.95
CA GLY A 51 -22.68 2.04 -0.27
C GLY A 51 -21.18 2.07 -0.58
N LEU A 52 -20.74 1.36 -1.62
CA LEU A 52 -19.34 1.32 -2.05
C LEU A 52 -19.09 2.42 -3.08
N ARG A 53 -17.90 3.04 -3.00
CA ARG A 53 -17.35 3.90 -4.06
C ARG A 53 -16.42 3.10 -4.94
N VAL A 54 -16.36 3.46 -6.21
CA VAL A 54 -15.53 2.77 -7.20
C VAL A 54 -14.37 3.66 -7.61
N VAL A 55 -13.16 3.14 -7.45
CA VAL A 55 -11.94 3.73 -7.98
C VAL A 55 -11.58 3.00 -9.27
N MET A 56 -11.47 3.74 -10.36
CA MET A 56 -11.01 3.18 -11.62
C MET A 56 -9.49 3.31 -11.73
N ASP A 57 -8.83 2.19 -11.97
CA ASP A 57 -7.42 2.17 -12.30
C ASP A 57 -7.22 2.52 -13.77
N VAL A 58 -6.39 3.51 -14.06
CA VAL A 58 -6.25 4.07 -15.41
C VAL A 58 -4.79 4.13 -15.84
N VAL A 59 -4.57 3.77 -17.10
CA VAL A 59 -3.25 3.75 -17.74
C VAL A 59 -3.24 4.77 -18.88
N TYR A 60 -2.60 5.92 -18.66
CA TYR A 60 -2.42 6.93 -19.71
C TYR A 60 -0.95 7.16 -20.06
N ASN A 61 -0.05 6.52 -19.31
CA ASN A 61 1.39 6.66 -19.47
C ASN A 61 1.95 5.94 -20.71
N HIS A 62 1.22 4.95 -21.25
CA HIS A 62 1.61 4.19 -22.44
C HIS A 62 0.40 3.64 -23.21
N THR A 63 0.67 3.04 -24.36
CA THR A 63 -0.26 2.22 -25.14
C THR A 63 0.39 0.91 -25.54
N SER A 64 -0.44 -0.12 -25.79
CA SER A 64 0.02 -1.46 -26.23
C SER A 64 0.74 -1.42 -27.59
N GLY A 65 0.42 -0.46 -28.45
CA GLY A 65 1.00 -0.39 -29.79
C GLY A 65 1.26 1.04 -30.26
N SER A 66 2.30 1.21 -31.08
CA SER A 66 2.68 2.49 -31.68
C SER A 66 3.08 2.31 -33.13
N GLN A 67 3.45 3.40 -33.80
CA GLN A 67 3.86 3.43 -35.21
C GLN A 67 2.83 2.76 -36.14
N GLN A 68 3.22 1.79 -36.96
CA GLN A 68 2.36 1.04 -37.89
C GLN A 68 1.93 -0.33 -37.32
N GLY A 69 2.20 -0.58 -36.04
CA GLY A 69 1.80 -1.83 -35.38
C GLY A 69 0.29 -2.12 -35.46
N PRO A 70 -0.13 -3.38 -35.35
CA PRO A 70 -1.55 -3.76 -35.48
C PRO A 70 -2.44 -3.11 -34.43
N LEU A 71 -1.95 -2.93 -33.20
CA LEU A 71 -2.66 -2.29 -32.08
C LEU A 71 -2.43 -0.77 -31.98
N SER A 72 -1.69 -0.17 -32.93
CA SER A 72 -1.46 1.27 -32.95
C SER A 72 -2.72 2.01 -33.36
N VAL A 73 -3.08 3.04 -32.58
CA VAL A 73 -4.21 3.95 -32.87
C VAL A 73 -3.70 5.38 -33.01
N LEU A 74 -3.08 5.92 -31.98
CA LEU A 74 -2.71 7.33 -31.90
C LEU A 74 -1.68 7.74 -32.97
N ASP A 75 -0.67 6.91 -33.24
CA ASP A 75 0.34 7.17 -34.25
C ASP A 75 -0.20 7.07 -35.68
N LYS A 76 -1.27 6.31 -35.92
CA LYS A 76 -1.96 6.29 -37.22
C LYS A 76 -2.82 7.52 -37.45
N ILE A 77 -3.18 8.27 -36.38
CA ILE A 77 -3.91 9.53 -36.48
C ILE A 77 -2.93 10.68 -36.75
N VAL A 78 -1.93 10.85 -35.86
CA VAL A 78 -0.87 11.86 -36.03
C VAL A 78 0.48 11.23 -35.65
N PRO A 79 1.29 10.82 -36.63
CA PRO A 79 2.55 10.13 -36.38
C PRO A 79 3.46 10.87 -35.39
N THR A 80 3.96 10.16 -34.40
CA THR A 80 4.91 10.59 -33.35
C THR A 80 4.40 11.66 -32.37
N TYR A 81 3.27 12.30 -32.61
CA TYR A 81 2.82 13.43 -31.78
C TYR A 81 2.40 13.03 -30.36
N TYR A 82 1.77 11.88 -30.22
CA TYR A 82 1.22 11.43 -28.94
C TYR A 82 2.22 10.68 -28.07
N TYR A 83 3.41 10.39 -28.62
CA TYR A 83 4.43 9.60 -27.93
C TYR A 83 5.65 10.44 -27.56
N ARG A 84 6.31 10.03 -26.48
CA ARG A 84 7.54 10.64 -26.00
C ARG A 84 8.72 10.13 -26.81
N LEU A 85 9.48 11.06 -27.38
CA LEU A 85 10.61 10.72 -28.22
C LEU A 85 11.93 10.93 -27.48
N ASN A 86 12.89 10.06 -27.73
CA ASN A 86 14.28 10.25 -27.34
C ASN A 86 14.98 11.23 -28.29
N ALA A 87 16.28 11.53 -28.03
CA ALA A 87 17.06 12.47 -28.84
C ALA A 87 17.25 12.02 -30.29
N ALA A 88 17.14 10.72 -30.58
CA ALA A 88 17.23 10.16 -31.92
C ALA A 88 15.87 10.11 -32.66
N GLY A 89 14.80 10.61 -32.06
CA GLY A 89 13.44 10.57 -32.63
C GLY A 89 12.72 9.24 -32.46
N GLY A 90 13.28 8.28 -31.73
CA GLY A 90 12.61 7.03 -31.37
C GLY A 90 11.66 7.19 -30.17
N ILE A 91 10.56 6.44 -30.16
CA ILE A 91 9.62 6.42 -29.02
C ILE A 91 10.33 5.79 -27.81
N THR A 92 10.19 6.42 -26.62
CA THR A 92 10.67 5.86 -25.36
C THR A 92 9.75 4.74 -24.85
N ASN A 93 10.31 3.84 -24.04
CA ASN A 93 9.61 2.70 -23.43
C ASN A 93 10.03 2.50 -21.97
N ASP A 94 10.15 3.58 -21.24
CA ASP A 94 10.60 3.56 -19.84
C ASP A 94 9.56 2.90 -18.91
N SER A 95 8.27 2.92 -19.30
CA SER A 95 7.18 2.26 -18.54
C SER A 95 7.25 0.73 -18.71
N CYS A 96 6.80 0.23 -19.81
CA CYS A 96 6.91 -1.14 -20.32
C CYS A 96 6.79 -1.14 -21.84
N CYS A 97 6.18 -0.12 -22.37
CA CYS A 97 5.62 -0.06 -23.71
C CYS A 97 5.86 1.33 -24.29
N ALA A 98 5.14 1.72 -25.35
CA ALA A 98 5.29 3.02 -25.99
C ALA A 98 4.81 4.17 -25.09
N ASP A 99 5.74 4.91 -24.50
CA ASP A 99 5.43 6.00 -23.56
C ASP A 99 4.69 7.15 -24.27
N THR A 100 3.56 7.57 -23.68
CA THR A 100 2.81 8.72 -24.20
C THR A 100 3.40 10.05 -23.72
N ALA A 101 3.27 11.08 -24.53
CA ALA A 101 3.74 12.43 -24.25
C ALA A 101 2.61 13.30 -23.67
N SER A 102 2.26 13.08 -22.40
CA SER A 102 1.22 13.87 -21.71
C SER A 102 1.60 15.36 -21.54
N GLU A 103 2.85 15.73 -21.81
CA GLU A 103 3.32 17.11 -21.99
C GLU A 103 2.76 17.78 -23.26
N ASN A 104 2.37 17.01 -24.28
CA ASN A 104 1.77 17.52 -25.51
C ASN A 104 0.29 17.84 -25.31
N VAL A 105 -0.15 18.99 -25.83
CA VAL A 105 -1.48 19.56 -25.57
C VAL A 105 -2.63 18.59 -25.87
N MET A 106 -2.57 17.90 -27.01
CA MET A 106 -3.65 16.99 -27.41
C MET A 106 -3.64 15.68 -26.66
N MET A 107 -2.45 15.18 -26.23
CA MET A 107 -2.40 14.01 -25.34
C MET A 107 -2.95 14.36 -23.95
N ALA A 108 -2.56 15.50 -23.38
CA ALA A 108 -3.15 16.00 -22.14
C ALA A 108 -4.67 16.17 -22.24
N LYS A 109 -5.16 16.72 -23.40
CA LYS A 109 -6.60 16.87 -23.63
C LYS A 109 -7.30 15.52 -23.71
N LEU A 110 -6.76 14.56 -24.43
CA LEU A 110 -7.30 13.19 -24.53
C LEU A 110 -7.46 12.56 -23.13
N MET A 111 -6.44 12.66 -22.31
CA MET A 111 -6.45 12.13 -20.95
C MET A 111 -7.52 12.83 -20.09
N ILE A 112 -7.60 14.17 -20.12
CA ILE A 112 -8.57 14.96 -19.35
C ILE A 112 -10.00 14.65 -19.79
N ASP A 113 -10.26 14.60 -21.09
CA ASP A 113 -11.61 14.31 -21.64
C ASP A 113 -12.04 12.88 -21.28
N SER A 114 -11.14 11.92 -21.36
CA SER A 114 -11.39 10.52 -21.01
C SER A 114 -11.79 10.38 -19.53
N VAL A 115 -10.97 10.89 -18.61
CA VAL A 115 -11.27 10.85 -17.16
C VAL A 115 -12.57 11.56 -16.83
N SER A 116 -12.83 12.72 -17.47
CA SER A 116 -14.07 13.47 -17.30
C SER A 116 -15.30 12.67 -17.77
N THR A 117 -15.17 11.92 -18.87
CA THR A 117 -16.23 11.04 -19.39
C THR A 117 -16.52 9.90 -18.41
N TRP A 118 -15.50 9.24 -17.87
CA TRP A 118 -15.67 8.19 -16.87
C TRP A 118 -16.39 8.70 -15.61
N ALA A 119 -15.99 9.87 -15.09
CA ALA A 119 -16.61 10.46 -13.91
C ALA A 119 -18.04 10.94 -14.14
N ARG A 120 -18.29 11.65 -15.27
CA ARG A 120 -19.58 12.24 -15.60
C ARG A 120 -20.61 11.20 -16.04
N ASP A 121 -20.23 10.35 -17.01
CA ASP A 121 -21.18 9.51 -17.73
C ASP A 121 -21.29 8.10 -17.15
N HIS A 122 -20.18 7.60 -16.58
CA HIS A 122 -20.12 6.28 -15.94
C HIS A 122 -20.15 6.32 -14.41
N LYS A 123 -20.15 7.52 -13.80
CA LYS A 123 -20.25 7.74 -12.36
C LYS A 123 -19.09 7.16 -11.54
N VAL A 124 -17.91 7.02 -12.14
CA VAL A 124 -16.69 6.64 -11.42
C VAL A 124 -16.40 7.67 -10.33
N ASP A 125 -16.06 7.20 -9.11
CA ASP A 125 -15.94 8.06 -7.93
C ASP A 125 -14.53 8.59 -7.68
N SER A 126 -13.52 7.90 -8.20
CA SER A 126 -12.11 8.21 -7.97
C SER A 126 -11.25 7.53 -9.03
N PHE A 127 -9.99 7.96 -9.16
CA PHE A 127 -9.05 7.36 -10.13
C PHE A 127 -7.69 7.08 -9.48
N ARG A 128 -7.16 5.90 -9.76
CA ARG A 128 -5.77 5.53 -9.54
C ARG A 128 -5.02 5.66 -10.86
N PHE A 129 -3.96 6.45 -10.90
CA PHE A 129 -3.13 6.60 -12.09
C PHE A 129 -1.90 5.70 -12.03
N ASP A 130 -1.83 4.77 -12.96
CA ASP A 130 -0.63 3.99 -13.22
C ASP A 130 0.50 4.93 -13.63
N ILE A 131 1.69 4.73 -13.08
CA ILE A 131 2.92 5.53 -13.34
C ILE A 131 2.62 7.04 -13.48
N MET A 132 1.87 7.59 -12.53
CA MET A 132 1.46 9.01 -12.52
C MET A 132 2.65 9.98 -12.63
N GLY A 133 3.84 9.55 -12.16
CA GLY A 133 5.08 10.30 -12.25
C GLY A 133 5.53 10.63 -13.69
N PHE A 134 4.97 9.95 -14.69
CA PHE A 134 5.25 10.25 -16.11
C PHE A 134 4.42 11.41 -16.66
N THR A 135 3.54 11.98 -15.86
CA THR A 135 2.68 13.12 -16.23
C THR A 135 3.21 14.42 -15.61
N PRO A 136 3.19 15.54 -16.35
CA PRO A 136 3.48 16.85 -15.75
C PRO A 136 2.51 17.21 -14.64
N LEU A 137 3.00 17.70 -13.51
CA LEU A 137 2.16 18.13 -12.39
C LEU A 137 1.10 19.19 -12.78
N PRO A 138 1.39 20.20 -13.62
CA PRO A 138 0.36 21.13 -14.10
C PRO A 138 -0.77 20.44 -14.90
N VAL A 139 -0.47 19.36 -15.62
CA VAL A 139 -1.49 18.56 -16.33
C VAL A 139 -2.38 17.84 -15.33
N MET A 140 -1.82 17.19 -14.30
CA MET A 140 -2.60 16.52 -13.25
C MET A 140 -3.51 17.50 -12.50
N ARG A 141 -3.04 18.71 -12.18
CA ARG A 141 -3.88 19.74 -11.55
C ARG A 141 -5.03 20.21 -12.44
N ARG A 142 -4.77 20.42 -13.75
CA ARG A 142 -5.84 20.74 -14.71
C ARG A 142 -6.84 19.61 -14.84
N LEU A 143 -6.36 18.36 -14.87
CA LEU A 143 -7.20 17.17 -14.93
C LEU A 143 -8.11 17.09 -13.71
N GLN A 144 -7.59 17.27 -12.49
CA GLN A 144 -8.39 17.27 -11.25
C GLN A 144 -9.48 18.35 -11.28
N SER A 145 -9.13 19.56 -11.70
CA SER A 145 -10.12 20.65 -11.82
C SER A 145 -11.20 20.34 -12.87
N ALA A 146 -10.80 19.81 -14.02
CA ALA A 146 -11.74 19.49 -15.11
C ALA A 146 -12.67 18.33 -14.74
N VAL A 147 -12.15 17.28 -14.11
CA VAL A 147 -12.97 16.12 -13.72
C VAL A 147 -13.97 16.48 -12.62
N ASN A 148 -13.57 17.33 -11.65
CA ASN A 148 -14.48 17.84 -10.62
C ASN A 148 -15.62 18.65 -11.24
N ALA A 149 -15.29 19.55 -12.17
CA ALA A 149 -16.29 20.33 -12.89
C ALA A 149 -17.25 19.45 -13.71
N ALA A 150 -16.71 18.45 -14.43
CA ALA A 150 -17.51 17.53 -15.25
C ALA A 150 -18.43 16.64 -14.40
N ALA A 151 -17.97 16.19 -13.25
CA ALA A 151 -18.74 15.32 -12.34
C ALA A 151 -19.70 16.11 -11.44
N GLY A 152 -19.53 17.43 -11.27
CA GLY A 152 -20.26 18.26 -10.32
C GLY A 152 -20.00 17.92 -8.85
N ARG A 153 -18.87 17.27 -8.55
CA ARG A 153 -18.44 16.85 -7.21
C ARG A 153 -16.94 16.66 -7.16
N ASP A 154 -16.37 16.63 -5.96
CA ASP A 154 -14.96 16.32 -5.77
C ASP A 154 -14.67 14.86 -6.13
N ILE A 155 -13.75 14.66 -7.04
CA ILE A 155 -13.21 13.35 -7.45
C ILE A 155 -11.80 13.21 -6.87
N TYR A 156 -11.62 12.23 -6.02
CA TYR A 156 -10.31 11.95 -5.44
C TYR A 156 -9.39 11.28 -6.47
N ILE A 157 -8.17 11.78 -6.59
CA ILE A 157 -7.16 11.27 -7.51
C ILE A 157 -5.94 10.86 -6.71
N TYR A 158 -5.38 9.70 -7.03
CA TYR A 158 -4.10 9.24 -6.52
C TYR A 158 -3.38 8.38 -7.55
N GLY A 159 -2.13 8.07 -7.31
CA GLY A 159 -1.40 7.20 -8.23
C GLY A 159 0.05 6.96 -7.84
N GLU A 160 0.75 6.34 -8.74
CA GLU A 160 2.16 6.00 -8.63
C GLU A 160 3.03 7.19 -9.04
N ALA A 161 3.44 7.96 -8.06
CA ALA A 161 4.24 9.17 -8.25
C ALA A 161 5.76 8.87 -8.24
N TRP A 162 6.17 7.85 -8.98
CA TRP A 162 7.55 7.39 -9.02
C TRP A 162 8.45 8.33 -9.85
N ASN A 163 9.74 8.34 -9.51
CA ASN A 163 10.75 9.17 -10.11
C ASN A 163 11.78 8.31 -10.88
N PHE A 164 11.55 8.05 -12.16
CA PHE A 164 12.44 7.25 -12.99
C PHE A 164 12.28 7.54 -14.48
N GLY A 165 13.06 6.86 -15.33
CA GLY A 165 13.00 6.96 -16.78
C GLY A 165 13.51 8.28 -17.33
N THR A 166 13.19 8.56 -18.57
CA THR A 166 13.65 9.77 -19.30
C THR A 166 13.06 11.08 -18.76
N VAL A 167 12.03 11.01 -17.94
CA VAL A 167 11.43 12.15 -17.24
C VAL A 167 11.98 12.31 -15.84
N GLY A 168 12.74 11.35 -15.35
CA GLY A 168 13.27 11.31 -14.00
C GLY A 168 13.99 12.60 -13.59
N ASN A 169 13.84 12.98 -12.30
CA ASN A 169 14.43 14.21 -11.73
C ASN A 169 14.00 15.51 -12.44
N ASP A 170 12.76 15.52 -12.94
CA ASP A 170 12.18 16.66 -13.65
C ASP A 170 12.93 17.02 -14.94
N ALA A 171 13.58 16.04 -15.59
CA ALA A 171 14.46 16.26 -16.73
C ALA A 171 13.75 16.88 -17.96
N ARG A 172 12.44 16.70 -18.08
CA ARG A 172 11.64 17.25 -19.20
C ARG A 172 10.59 18.26 -18.76
N PHE A 173 10.05 18.07 -17.57
CA PHE A 173 9.01 18.91 -16.98
C PHE A 173 8.93 18.62 -15.47
N VAL A 174 8.25 19.49 -14.71
CA VAL A 174 7.95 19.22 -13.30
C VAL A 174 6.99 18.04 -13.21
N GLN A 175 7.49 16.88 -12.79
CA GLN A 175 6.76 15.63 -12.72
C GLN A 175 5.69 15.65 -11.61
N ALA A 176 4.60 14.87 -11.79
CA ALA A 176 3.69 14.51 -10.72
C ALA A 176 4.31 13.40 -9.83
N ARG A 177 5.52 13.65 -9.31
CA ARG A 177 6.25 12.77 -8.38
C ARG A 177 6.08 13.20 -6.94
N GLN A 178 6.27 12.28 -5.99
CA GLN A 178 6.04 12.51 -4.55
C GLN A 178 6.64 13.83 -4.05
N ALA A 179 7.89 14.15 -4.42
CA ALA A 179 8.56 15.35 -3.95
C ALA A 179 7.91 16.67 -4.44
N ASN A 180 7.19 16.64 -5.56
CA ASN A 180 6.59 17.83 -6.17
C ASN A 180 5.11 17.99 -5.80
N MET A 181 4.46 16.96 -5.27
CA MET A 181 3.00 16.92 -5.10
C MET A 181 2.50 17.51 -3.78
N TYR A 182 3.40 17.96 -2.90
CA TYR A 182 3.04 18.59 -1.64
C TYR A 182 1.99 19.70 -1.80
N GLY A 183 0.84 19.55 -1.12
CA GLY A 183 -0.27 20.50 -1.18
C GLY A 183 -1.09 20.46 -2.48
N SER A 184 -0.94 19.44 -3.29
CA SER A 184 -1.74 19.28 -4.51
C SER A 184 -3.16 18.73 -4.24
N GLY A 185 -3.37 18.08 -3.10
CA GLY A 185 -4.59 17.32 -2.80
C GLY A 185 -4.68 15.98 -3.56
N ILE A 186 -3.65 15.63 -4.35
CA ILE A 186 -3.56 14.36 -5.07
C ILE A 186 -2.75 13.37 -4.24
N GLY A 187 -3.26 12.14 -4.08
CA GLY A 187 -2.62 11.10 -3.29
C GLY A 187 -1.48 10.41 -4.02
N SER A 188 -0.48 9.94 -3.27
CA SER A 188 0.62 9.14 -3.78
C SER A 188 0.84 7.91 -2.91
N PHE A 189 1.17 6.77 -3.54
CA PHE A 189 1.56 5.56 -2.83
C PHE A 189 2.82 5.79 -1.97
N ASN A 190 2.81 5.23 -0.76
CA ASN A 190 3.85 5.40 0.25
C ASN A 190 4.80 4.19 0.28
N ASP A 191 5.78 4.18 -0.58
CA ASP A 191 6.83 3.16 -0.62
C ASP A 191 7.71 3.16 0.64
N ARG A 192 7.88 4.32 1.32
CA ARG A 192 8.67 4.43 2.56
C ARG A 192 8.12 3.51 3.66
N LEU A 193 6.79 3.56 3.88
CA LEU A 193 6.15 2.69 4.86
C LEU A 193 6.20 1.23 4.40
N ARG A 194 5.87 0.96 3.14
CA ARG A 194 5.90 -0.38 2.55
C ARG A 194 7.25 -1.05 2.79
N ASP A 195 8.33 -0.39 2.40
CA ASP A 195 9.67 -0.95 2.45
C ASP A 195 10.19 -1.07 3.88
N ALA A 196 9.89 -0.09 4.75
CA ALA A 196 10.25 -0.19 6.15
C ALA A 196 9.55 -1.36 6.87
N VAL A 197 8.28 -1.59 6.57
CA VAL A 197 7.50 -2.66 7.20
C VAL A 197 7.95 -4.03 6.71
N ARG A 198 7.98 -4.24 5.39
CA ARG A 198 8.22 -5.57 4.79
C ARG A 198 9.70 -5.89 4.55
N GLY A 199 10.57 -4.86 4.52
CA GLY A 199 11.99 -4.96 4.19
C GLY A 199 12.27 -4.98 2.69
N GLY A 200 13.43 -4.47 2.32
CA GLY A 200 13.86 -4.35 0.93
C GLY A 200 13.13 -3.25 0.16
N GLY A 201 13.12 -3.37 -1.16
CA GLY A 201 12.50 -2.42 -2.09
C GLY A 201 11.62 -3.11 -3.14
N CYS A 202 11.18 -2.36 -4.14
CA CYS A 202 10.35 -2.88 -5.23
C CYS A 202 11.07 -3.93 -6.09
N CYS A 203 12.36 -3.69 -6.30
CA CYS A 203 13.10 -4.33 -7.38
C CYS A 203 14.15 -5.34 -6.88
N ASP A 204 14.00 -5.81 -5.65
CA ASP A 204 14.89 -6.80 -5.04
C ASP A 204 14.84 -8.12 -5.81
N SER A 205 16.01 -8.75 -5.94
CA SER A 205 16.18 -10.07 -6.51
C SER A 205 17.36 -10.80 -5.85
N GLY A 206 17.45 -12.11 -6.02
CA GLY A 206 18.54 -12.90 -5.46
C GLY A 206 18.65 -12.77 -3.94
N ALA A 207 19.85 -12.55 -3.46
CA ALA A 207 20.17 -12.49 -2.03
C ALA A 207 19.38 -11.43 -1.26
N SER A 208 19.13 -10.26 -1.86
CA SER A 208 18.44 -9.15 -1.19
C SER A 208 17.00 -9.48 -0.78
N LEU A 209 16.34 -10.40 -1.48
CA LEU A 209 15.01 -10.90 -1.08
C LEU A 209 15.02 -11.53 0.31
N ILE A 210 16.14 -12.09 0.76
CA ILE A 210 16.29 -12.76 2.04
C ILE A 210 17.02 -11.86 3.06
N ASP A 211 18.10 -11.23 2.65
CA ASP A 211 19.04 -10.55 3.55
C ASP A 211 18.47 -9.28 4.17
N GLN A 212 17.56 -8.60 3.47
CA GLN A 212 16.97 -7.34 3.92
C GLN A 212 15.63 -7.55 4.64
N GLN A 213 15.68 -7.97 5.90
CA GLN A 213 14.49 -8.06 6.73
C GLN A 213 13.91 -6.67 7.05
N GLY A 214 12.58 -6.58 7.17
CA GLY A 214 11.86 -5.37 7.53
C GLY A 214 11.58 -5.27 9.04
N PHE A 215 10.89 -4.22 9.41
CA PHE A 215 10.51 -3.95 10.79
C PHE A 215 9.70 -5.08 11.41
N ILE A 216 8.79 -5.73 10.65
CA ILE A 216 7.88 -6.76 11.19
C ILE A 216 8.45 -8.18 11.11
N ASN A 217 9.44 -8.45 10.27
CA ASN A 217 9.83 -9.83 9.93
C ASN A 217 11.24 -10.20 10.34
N GLY A 218 11.84 -9.47 11.30
CA GLY A 218 12.97 -9.99 12.02
C GLY A 218 14.26 -9.18 11.99
N ALA A 219 14.28 -7.99 11.35
CA ALA A 219 15.46 -7.13 11.36
C ALA A 219 16.06 -7.02 12.77
N PHE A 220 17.27 -7.51 12.99
CA PHE A 220 18.00 -7.58 14.25
C PHE A 220 17.44 -8.55 15.31
N TYR A 221 16.13 -8.56 15.62
CA TYR A 221 15.56 -9.33 16.75
C TYR A 221 15.26 -10.80 16.43
N ASP A 222 15.18 -11.17 15.16
CA ASP A 222 14.95 -12.55 14.71
C ASP A 222 15.63 -12.79 13.35
N PRO A 223 16.97 -12.77 13.30
CA PRO A 223 17.71 -12.91 12.05
C PRO A 223 17.49 -14.28 11.42
N ASN A 224 17.29 -14.30 10.11
CA ASN A 224 16.97 -15.50 9.34
C ASN A 224 18.21 -16.35 8.94
N GLY A 225 19.37 -16.08 9.53
CA GLY A 225 20.63 -16.76 9.24
C GLY A 225 21.43 -16.13 8.09
N ARG A 226 20.86 -15.17 7.36
CA ARG A 226 21.54 -14.42 6.30
C ARG A 226 21.59 -12.92 6.57
N SER A 227 20.56 -12.39 7.23
CA SER A 227 20.52 -10.98 7.60
C SER A 227 21.60 -10.63 8.61
N THR A 228 22.32 -9.54 8.35
CA THR A 228 23.33 -8.96 9.22
C THR A 228 22.92 -7.61 9.79
N GLN A 229 21.62 -7.29 9.72
CA GLN A 229 21.08 -6.01 10.17
C GLN A 229 21.30 -5.81 11.67
N THR A 230 21.69 -4.58 12.01
CA THR A 230 22.05 -4.16 13.37
C THR A 230 20.84 -3.60 14.13
N LYS A 231 21.02 -3.32 15.42
CA LYS A 231 20.01 -2.59 16.21
C LYS A 231 19.70 -1.22 15.59
N ASP A 232 20.70 -0.49 15.06
CA ASP A 232 20.47 0.82 14.45
C ASP A 232 19.63 0.71 13.17
N ASP A 233 19.83 -0.35 12.38
CA ASP A 233 18.98 -0.63 11.21
C ASP A 233 17.52 -0.84 11.61
N LEU A 234 17.24 -1.61 12.65
CA LEU A 234 15.88 -1.79 13.17
C LEU A 234 15.29 -0.46 13.65
N LEU A 235 16.07 0.36 14.38
CA LEU A 235 15.61 1.65 14.86
C LEU A 235 15.34 2.62 13.71
N ARG A 236 16.17 2.60 12.66
CA ARG A 236 15.96 3.38 11.43
C ARG A 236 14.66 2.96 10.72
N LEU A 237 14.41 1.67 10.58
CA LEU A 237 13.14 1.16 10.07
C LEU A 237 11.96 1.62 10.94
N GLY A 238 12.11 1.60 12.27
CA GLY A 238 11.11 2.12 13.21
C GLY A 238 10.80 3.59 13.02
N ASP A 239 11.80 4.43 12.71
CA ASP A 239 11.58 5.85 12.41
C ASP A 239 10.80 6.02 11.09
N LEU A 240 11.10 5.25 10.04
CA LEU A 240 10.33 5.25 8.80
C LEU A 240 8.87 4.78 8.99
N VAL A 241 8.65 3.79 9.87
CA VAL A 241 7.29 3.36 10.24
C VAL A 241 6.55 4.49 10.96
N LYS A 242 7.20 5.23 11.89
CA LYS A 242 6.60 6.40 12.55
C LYS A 242 6.23 7.50 11.54
N VAL A 243 7.05 7.72 10.51
CA VAL A 243 6.72 8.62 9.39
C VAL A 243 5.43 8.17 8.72
N GLY A 244 5.28 6.90 8.37
CA GLY A 244 4.05 6.37 7.78
C GLY A 244 2.84 6.47 8.71
N LEU A 245 3.00 6.10 9.99
CA LEU A 245 1.94 6.19 11.02
C LEU A 245 1.41 7.61 11.20
N SER A 246 2.26 8.63 11.04
CA SER A 246 1.88 10.05 11.09
C SER A 246 1.32 10.60 9.76
N GLY A 247 0.96 9.72 8.79
CA GLY A 247 0.42 10.11 7.48
C GLY A 247 1.46 10.65 6.52
N THR A 248 2.72 10.31 6.72
CA THR A 248 3.87 10.74 5.89
C THR A 248 3.96 12.27 5.72
N LEU A 249 3.38 13.00 6.71
CA LEU A 249 3.32 14.46 6.69
C LEU A 249 4.73 15.06 6.72
N ARG A 250 5.08 15.87 5.73
CA ARG A 250 6.42 16.45 5.59
C ARG A 250 6.89 17.19 6.82
N ASP A 251 6.01 17.96 7.43
CA ASP A 251 6.33 18.89 8.51
C ASP A 251 6.00 18.36 9.92
N TYR A 252 5.44 17.15 10.06
CA TYR A 252 5.26 16.50 11.35
C TYR A 252 6.63 16.17 11.97
N SER A 253 6.79 16.39 13.28
CA SER A 253 8.05 16.20 13.98
C SER A 253 7.93 15.21 15.13
N PHE A 254 8.97 14.39 15.31
CA PHE A 254 9.12 13.49 16.45
C PHE A 254 10.60 13.34 16.85
N ILE A 255 10.87 12.82 18.03
CA ILE A 255 12.25 12.47 18.46
C ILE A 255 12.67 11.20 17.73
N ASP A 256 13.69 11.29 16.87
CA ASP A 256 14.21 10.15 16.12
C ASP A 256 15.08 9.22 16.98
N ARG A 257 15.59 8.14 16.39
CA ARG A 257 16.46 7.16 17.06
C ARG A 257 17.73 7.75 17.65
N THR A 258 18.19 8.91 17.16
CA THR A 258 19.38 9.59 17.65
C THR A 258 19.11 10.52 18.85
N GLY A 259 17.84 10.76 19.17
CA GLY A 259 17.42 11.70 20.20
C GLY A 259 17.17 13.13 19.69
N ALA A 260 17.30 13.36 18.39
CA ALA A 260 17.04 14.67 17.79
C ALA A 260 15.56 14.82 17.43
N LEU A 261 15.01 16.02 17.65
CA LEU A 261 13.71 16.40 17.13
C LEU A 261 13.83 16.61 15.62
N ARG A 262 13.21 15.75 14.83
CA ARG A 262 13.27 15.75 13.37
C ARG A 262 11.88 15.89 12.76
N LYS A 263 11.78 16.70 11.69
CA LYS A 263 10.64 16.63 10.78
C LYS A 263 10.71 15.32 9.97
N ASN A 264 9.56 14.78 9.57
CA ASN A 264 9.53 13.62 8.67
C ASN A 264 10.35 13.84 7.38
N ALA A 265 10.38 15.06 6.86
CA ALA A 265 11.21 15.42 5.72
C ALA A 265 12.72 15.30 5.97
N GLN A 266 13.15 15.28 7.22
CA GLN A 266 14.57 15.15 7.62
C GLN A 266 14.97 13.70 7.91
N ILE A 267 14.01 12.79 7.91
CA ILE A 267 14.27 11.34 7.99
C ILE A 267 14.67 10.87 6.60
N ASP A 268 15.82 10.20 6.53
CA ASP A 268 16.36 9.72 5.27
C ASP A 268 15.68 8.42 4.81
N TYR A 269 15.31 8.40 3.54
CA TYR A 269 14.88 7.21 2.83
C TYR A 269 15.71 7.08 1.54
N PHE A 270 16.83 6.37 1.63
CA PHE A 270 17.75 6.14 0.51
C PHE A 270 18.12 7.45 -0.26
N GLY A 271 18.50 8.50 0.48
CA GLY A 271 18.84 9.80 -0.07
C GLY A 271 17.66 10.68 -0.44
N GLN A 272 16.43 10.24 -0.19
CA GLN A 272 15.20 11.01 -0.38
C GLN A 272 14.57 11.38 0.97
N GLN A 273 13.72 12.40 0.96
CA GLN A 273 12.90 12.74 2.13
C GLN A 273 11.85 11.65 2.39
N ALA A 274 11.74 11.17 3.63
CA ALA A 274 10.71 10.22 3.98
C ALA A 274 9.31 10.87 4.03
N GLY A 275 9.17 12.06 4.59
CA GLY A 275 7.92 12.82 4.61
C GLY A 275 7.73 13.65 3.34
N PHE A 276 6.57 13.51 2.67
CA PHE A 276 6.26 14.24 1.44
C PHE A 276 4.86 14.88 1.41
N ALA A 277 3.91 14.41 2.21
CA ALA A 277 2.51 14.86 2.18
C ALA A 277 2.30 16.16 2.94
N ALA A 278 1.41 17.03 2.44
CA ALA A 278 0.93 18.21 3.15
C ALA A 278 -0.24 17.90 4.08
N ASN A 279 -1.10 16.96 3.68
CA ASN A 279 -2.23 16.47 4.48
C ASN A 279 -2.35 14.95 4.40
N PRO A 280 -3.01 14.30 5.38
CA PRO A 280 -3.14 12.84 5.39
C PRO A 280 -3.77 12.26 4.11
N ALA A 281 -4.65 12.99 3.44
CA ALA A 281 -5.26 12.54 2.19
C ALA A 281 -4.27 12.43 1.01
N GLU A 282 -3.07 13.02 1.10
CA GLU A 282 -2.05 12.95 0.04
C GLU A 282 -1.17 11.70 0.13
N THR A 283 -1.40 10.80 1.10
CA THR A 283 -0.64 9.57 1.24
C THR A 283 -1.54 8.33 1.20
N ILE A 284 -1.16 7.36 0.36
CA ILE A 284 -1.77 6.04 0.28
C ILE A 284 -0.81 5.07 0.96
N ASN A 285 -1.13 4.68 2.19
CA ASN A 285 -0.35 3.71 2.95
C ASN A 285 -0.70 2.29 2.51
N TYR A 286 0.31 1.47 2.32
CA TYR A 286 0.16 0.07 1.94
C TYR A 286 1.38 -0.75 2.36
N VAL A 287 1.25 -2.06 2.39
CA VAL A 287 2.33 -3.00 2.67
C VAL A 287 2.50 -4.03 1.57
N GLU A 288 1.49 -4.18 0.70
CA GLU A 288 1.50 -4.97 -0.52
C GLU A 288 0.48 -4.42 -1.52
N ALA A 289 0.66 -4.72 -2.79
CA ALA A 289 -0.26 -4.45 -3.89
C ALA A 289 -0.22 -5.65 -4.86
N HIS A 290 -0.85 -5.53 -6.04
CA HIS A 290 -0.73 -6.52 -7.08
C HIS A 290 0.71 -6.61 -7.63
N ASP A 291 1.40 -5.47 -7.71
CA ASP A 291 2.82 -5.42 -8.05
C ASP A 291 3.68 -6.08 -6.98
N ASN A 292 4.73 -6.72 -7.41
CA ASN A 292 5.69 -7.44 -6.58
C ASN A 292 5.05 -8.62 -5.82
N GLN A 293 5.81 -9.24 -4.94
CA GLN A 293 5.33 -10.32 -4.09
C GLN A 293 4.30 -9.81 -3.08
N THR A 294 3.34 -10.64 -2.71
CA THR A 294 2.46 -10.37 -1.58
C THR A 294 3.27 -10.28 -0.27
N LEU A 295 2.69 -9.71 0.77
CA LEU A 295 3.33 -9.66 2.09
C LEU A 295 3.60 -11.08 2.64
N PHE A 296 2.68 -12.02 2.39
CA PHE A 296 2.86 -13.41 2.76
C PHE A 296 4.07 -14.04 2.06
N ASP A 297 4.20 -13.83 0.75
CA ASP A 297 5.32 -14.35 -0.03
C ASP A 297 6.66 -13.72 0.37
N LEU A 298 6.68 -12.41 0.63
CA LEU A 298 7.89 -11.75 1.16
C LEU A 298 8.26 -12.25 2.56
N ASN A 299 7.29 -12.47 3.43
CA ASN A 299 7.53 -13.06 4.73
C ASN A 299 8.02 -14.52 4.63
N ALA A 300 7.67 -15.25 3.55
CA ALA A 300 8.24 -16.58 3.30
C ALA A 300 9.73 -16.54 2.99
N TYR A 301 10.23 -15.50 2.29
CA TYR A 301 11.66 -15.27 2.10
C TYR A 301 12.36 -14.81 3.38
N LYS A 302 11.77 -13.87 4.11
CA LYS A 302 12.45 -13.05 5.12
C LYS A 302 12.42 -13.62 6.53
N LEU A 303 11.36 -14.33 6.91
CA LEU A 303 11.30 -14.99 8.22
C LEU A 303 12.20 -16.23 8.26
N PRO A 304 12.78 -16.58 9.43
CA PRO A 304 13.42 -17.87 9.59
C PRO A 304 12.53 -19.00 9.11
N GLN A 305 13.07 -19.96 8.35
CA GLN A 305 12.26 -21.02 7.73
C GLN A 305 11.50 -21.88 8.74
N ALA A 306 12.03 -22.00 9.98
CA ALA A 306 11.41 -22.73 11.08
C ALA A 306 10.33 -21.94 11.84
N THR A 307 10.05 -20.69 11.45
CA THR A 307 9.00 -19.88 12.09
C THR A 307 7.64 -20.57 11.99
N SER A 308 6.98 -20.73 13.13
CA SER A 308 5.67 -21.40 13.22
C SER A 308 4.61 -20.66 12.39
N MET A 309 3.60 -21.38 11.88
CA MET A 309 2.47 -20.76 11.16
C MET A 309 1.74 -19.72 12.02
N ALA A 310 1.56 -19.98 13.31
CA ALA A 310 0.94 -19.03 14.23
C ALA A 310 1.71 -17.71 14.31
N ASP A 311 3.05 -17.76 14.30
CA ASP A 311 3.86 -16.55 14.29
C ASP A 311 3.90 -15.88 12.91
N ARG A 312 3.91 -16.64 11.81
CA ARG A 312 3.79 -16.08 10.45
C ARG A 312 2.50 -15.27 10.29
N VAL A 313 1.38 -15.79 10.79
CA VAL A 313 0.10 -15.07 10.78
C VAL A 313 0.16 -13.80 11.64
N ARG A 314 0.79 -13.85 12.81
CA ARG A 314 0.98 -12.64 13.64
C ARG A 314 1.81 -11.57 12.95
N VAL A 315 2.88 -11.97 12.25
CA VAL A 315 3.71 -11.05 11.45
C VAL A 315 2.89 -10.42 10.32
N GLN A 316 2.10 -11.22 9.60
CA GLN A 316 1.19 -10.71 8.57
C GLN A 316 0.22 -9.68 9.14
N ASN A 317 -0.42 -10.00 10.28
CA ASN A 317 -1.36 -9.11 10.96
C ASN A 317 -0.70 -7.83 11.50
N LEU A 318 0.58 -7.86 11.89
CA LEU A 318 1.33 -6.65 12.26
C LEU A 318 1.47 -5.69 11.06
N GLY A 319 1.78 -6.23 9.87
CA GLY A 319 1.82 -5.42 8.65
C GLY A 319 0.47 -4.76 8.34
N ALA A 320 -0.62 -5.55 8.42
CA ALA A 320 -1.97 -5.03 8.26
C ALA A 320 -2.32 -3.97 9.33
N ALA A 321 -1.95 -4.20 10.60
CA ALA A 321 -2.23 -3.28 11.69
C ALA A 321 -1.51 -1.93 11.54
N ILE A 322 -0.23 -1.93 11.17
CA ILE A 322 0.53 -0.71 10.91
C ILE A 322 -0.13 0.09 9.79
N ASN A 323 -0.55 -0.57 8.71
CA ASN A 323 -1.25 0.08 7.60
C ASN A 323 -2.62 0.62 8.03
N ILE A 324 -3.49 -0.22 8.59
CA ILE A 324 -4.88 0.12 8.92
C ILE A 324 -4.95 1.20 10.01
N LEU A 325 -4.06 1.18 11.01
CA LEU A 325 -4.11 2.12 12.14
C LEU A 325 -3.26 3.38 11.92
N SER A 326 -2.67 3.55 10.74
CA SER A 326 -1.95 4.77 10.35
C SER A 326 -2.89 5.93 10.04
N GLN A 327 -2.39 7.17 10.13
CA GLN A 327 -3.01 8.33 9.50
C GLN A 327 -2.80 8.27 7.98
N GLY A 328 -3.69 8.89 7.22
CA GLY A 328 -3.71 8.77 5.76
C GLY A 328 -4.73 7.76 5.26
N VAL A 329 -4.61 7.39 4.00
CA VAL A 329 -5.52 6.46 3.32
C VAL A 329 -4.90 5.06 3.31
N PRO A 330 -5.42 4.10 4.08
CA PRO A 330 -4.92 2.73 4.02
C PRO A 330 -5.44 2.04 2.76
N PHE A 331 -4.54 1.40 2.05
CA PHE A 331 -4.81 0.59 0.88
C PHE A 331 -4.53 -0.87 1.22
N LEU A 332 -5.47 -1.76 0.95
CA LEU A 332 -5.39 -3.18 1.21
C LEU A 332 -5.45 -3.94 -0.12
N HIS A 333 -4.51 -4.83 -0.35
CA HIS A 333 -4.54 -5.75 -1.48
C HIS A 333 -5.63 -6.80 -1.24
N ALA A 334 -6.51 -7.03 -2.21
CA ALA A 334 -7.55 -8.05 -2.10
C ALA A 334 -6.94 -9.42 -1.80
N GLY A 335 -7.38 -10.04 -0.71
CA GLY A 335 -6.84 -11.30 -0.21
C GLY A 335 -5.70 -11.17 0.82
N GLN A 336 -5.24 -9.96 1.15
CA GLN A 336 -4.25 -9.76 2.21
C GLN A 336 -4.74 -10.35 3.54
N GLU A 337 -6.02 -10.20 3.83
CA GLU A 337 -6.69 -10.72 5.03
C GLU A 337 -6.74 -12.25 5.08
N ILE A 338 -6.70 -12.91 3.94
CA ILE A 338 -6.69 -14.38 3.83
C ILE A 338 -5.30 -14.95 3.53
N LEU A 339 -4.24 -14.22 3.85
CA LEU A 339 -2.85 -14.63 3.64
C LEU A 339 -2.51 -14.88 2.16
N ARG A 340 -3.10 -14.14 1.22
CA ARG A 340 -2.91 -14.35 -0.21
C ARG A 340 -1.45 -14.55 -0.58
N SER A 341 -1.18 -15.61 -1.35
CA SER A 341 0.09 -15.89 -2.00
C SER A 341 -0.10 -15.98 -3.51
N LYS A 342 0.86 -15.45 -4.25
CA LYS A 342 1.00 -15.67 -5.69
C LYS A 342 2.05 -16.74 -5.99
N SER A 343 2.25 -17.69 -5.04
CA SER A 343 3.33 -18.69 -5.11
C SER A 343 4.70 -18.04 -5.37
N MET A 344 4.94 -16.92 -4.68
CA MET A 344 6.15 -16.09 -4.77
C MET A 344 6.35 -15.36 -6.12
N ASP A 345 5.35 -15.35 -7.01
CA ASP A 345 5.42 -14.60 -8.25
C ASP A 345 5.58 -13.10 -7.98
N ARG A 346 6.60 -12.51 -8.61
CA ARG A 346 6.87 -11.08 -8.49
C ARG A 346 5.89 -10.25 -9.33
N ASP A 347 5.47 -10.79 -10.49
CA ASP A 347 4.72 -10.03 -11.48
C ASP A 347 3.74 -10.93 -12.23
N SER A 348 2.58 -11.15 -11.60
CA SER A 348 1.58 -12.10 -12.09
C SER A 348 0.55 -11.50 -13.06
N TYR A 349 0.87 -10.35 -13.70
CA TYR A 349 -0.07 -9.62 -14.57
C TYR A 349 -0.64 -10.45 -15.71
N ASP A 350 0.10 -11.42 -16.20
CA ASP A 350 -0.15 -12.27 -17.36
C ASP A 350 0.11 -13.76 -17.01
N ALA A 351 0.05 -14.12 -15.72
CA ALA A 351 0.34 -15.45 -15.23
C ALA A 351 -0.90 -16.36 -15.14
N GLY A 352 -2.05 -15.89 -15.61
CA GLY A 352 -3.31 -16.60 -15.62
C GLY A 352 -3.99 -16.70 -14.25
N ASP A 353 -5.15 -17.35 -14.23
CA ASP A 353 -5.95 -17.56 -13.02
C ASP A 353 -5.18 -18.34 -11.94
N TRP A 354 -4.29 -19.24 -12.34
CA TRP A 354 -3.60 -20.14 -11.43
C TRP A 354 -2.83 -19.40 -10.32
N PHE A 355 -2.11 -18.31 -10.66
CA PHE A 355 -1.35 -17.52 -9.71
C PHE A 355 -2.13 -16.34 -9.12
N ASN A 356 -3.31 -16.02 -9.66
CA ASN A 356 -4.10 -14.87 -9.27
C ASN A 356 -5.36 -15.21 -8.49
N LYS A 357 -5.72 -16.50 -8.38
CA LYS A 357 -6.93 -16.96 -7.71
C LYS A 357 -7.01 -16.52 -6.26
N LEU A 358 -8.18 -16.00 -5.87
CA LEU A 358 -8.59 -15.75 -4.49
C LEU A 358 -9.52 -16.87 -4.04
N ASP A 359 -9.14 -17.58 -2.97
CA ASP A 359 -9.95 -18.70 -2.44
C ASP A 359 -10.71 -18.27 -1.19
N TYR A 360 -11.91 -17.75 -1.37
CA TYR A 360 -12.81 -17.37 -0.28
C TYR A 360 -13.51 -18.56 0.40
N SER A 361 -13.19 -19.79 0.01
CA SER A 361 -13.54 -20.98 0.81
C SER A 361 -12.59 -21.18 2.00
N TYR A 362 -11.48 -20.42 2.02
CA TYR A 362 -10.41 -20.46 3.04
C TYR A 362 -9.67 -21.81 3.12
N GLN A 363 -9.78 -22.66 2.10
CA GLN A 363 -9.09 -23.94 2.06
C GLN A 363 -7.64 -23.83 1.55
N SER A 364 -7.35 -22.76 0.81
CA SER A 364 -6.04 -22.49 0.22
C SER A 364 -5.77 -20.99 0.20
N ASN A 365 -4.49 -20.61 0.18
CA ASN A 365 -4.07 -19.23 -0.03
C ASN A 365 -3.22 -19.03 -1.30
N GLY A 366 -3.05 -20.08 -2.12
CA GLY A 366 -2.21 -20.05 -3.32
C GLY A 366 -0.73 -20.37 -3.09
N PHE A 367 -0.26 -20.57 -1.85
CA PHE A 367 1.14 -20.89 -1.59
C PHE A 367 1.50 -22.32 -2.00
N GLY A 368 2.62 -22.48 -2.71
CA GLY A 368 3.15 -23.80 -3.08
C GLY A 368 2.38 -24.51 -4.20
N ILE A 369 1.66 -23.78 -5.05
CA ILE A 369 0.94 -24.33 -6.20
C ILE A 369 1.86 -24.59 -7.40
N GLY A 370 3.12 -24.21 -7.34
CA GLY A 370 4.15 -24.39 -8.36
C GLY A 370 5.13 -23.23 -8.37
N LEU A 371 6.22 -23.37 -9.12
CA LEU A 371 7.13 -22.26 -9.41
C LEU A 371 6.41 -21.24 -10.33
N PRO A 372 6.59 -19.94 -10.11
CA PRO A 372 6.02 -18.92 -10.98
C PRO A 372 6.67 -18.97 -12.38
N MET A 373 6.03 -18.31 -13.33
CA MET A 373 6.48 -18.28 -14.72
C MET A 373 7.92 -17.74 -14.86
N ALA A 374 8.65 -18.26 -15.84
CA ALA A 374 10.08 -17.96 -16.03
C ALA A 374 10.39 -16.46 -16.13
N GLY A 375 9.74 -15.74 -16.99
CA GLY A 375 9.84 -14.29 -17.21
C GLY A 375 10.77 -13.55 -16.25
N VAL A 376 10.17 -12.87 -15.27
CA VAL A 376 10.90 -12.10 -14.24
C VAL A 376 11.31 -12.96 -13.01
N ASN A 377 10.96 -14.26 -12.97
CA ASN A 377 11.13 -15.07 -11.76
C ASN A 377 12.25 -16.13 -11.86
N GLN A 378 12.66 -16.52 -13.07
CA GLN A 378 13.54 -17.69 -13.31
C GLN A 378 14.85 -17.63 -12.51
N ASP A 379 15.46 -16.47 -12.41
CA ASP A 379 16.73 -16.27 -11.69
C ASP A 379 16.56 -16.52 -10.17
N ASN A 380 15.35 -16.39 -9.65
CA ASN A 380 15.01 -16.61 -8.25
C ASN A 380 14.48 -18.02 -7.95
N TRP A 381 14.24 -18.87 -8.97
CA TRP A 381 13.73 -20.24 -8.76
C TRP A 381 14.59 -21.08 -7.80
N PRO A 382 15.93 -20.99 -7.81
CA PRO A 382 16.76 -21.72 -6.84
C PRO A 382 16.47 -21.33 -5.37
N LEU A 383 16.05 -20.07 -5.12
CA LEU A 383 15.65 -19.61 -3.80
C LEU A 383 14.19 -19.99 -3.49
N MET A 384 13.31 -19.89 -4.47
CA MET A 384 11.87 -20.16 -4.32
C MET A 384 11.57 -21.63 -4.08
N SER A 385 12.22 -22.54 -4.83
CA SER A 385 11.94 -23.96 -4.83
C SER A 385 11.96 -24.59 -3.41
N PRO A 386 13.02 -24.42 -2.60
CA PRO A 386 13.05 -24.98 -1.25
C PRO A 386 12.03 -24.31 -0.30
N ILE A 387 11.72 -23.03 -0.50
CA ILE A 387 10.74 -22.31 0.32
C ILE A 387 9.31 -22.79 0.01
N LEU A 388 8.96 -22.90 -1.27
CA LEU A 388 7.65 -23.40 -1.71
C LEU A 388 7.41 -24.87 -1.32
N ALA A 389 8.47 -25.65 -1.20
CA ALA A 389 8.41 -27.03 -0.73
C ALA A 389 8.32 -27.17 0.80
N ASN A 390 8.52 -26.08 1.58
CA ASN A 390 8.51 -26.13 3.03
C ASN A 390 7.07 -26.23 3.59
N PRO A 391 6.65 -27.38 4.16
CA PRO A 391 5.28 -27.55 4.63
C PRO A 391 4.92 -26.67 5.83
N LEU A 392 5.91 -26.12 6.56
CA LEU A 392 5.69 -25.22 7.69
C LEU A 392 5.14 -23.85 7.26
N ILE A 393 5.27 -23.50 5.98
CA ILE A 393 4.83 -22.21 5.45
C ILE A 393 3.40 -22.29 4.88
N LYS A 394 2.94 -23.48 4.54
CA LYS A 394 1.58 -23.67 3.98
C LYS A 394 0.52 -23.48 5.08
N PRO A 395 -0.35 -22.47 4.99
CA PRO A 395 -1.32 -22.20 6.04
C PRO A 395 -2.45 -23.24 6.04
N THR A 396 -3.00 -23.47 7.24
CA THR A 396 -4.23 -24.22 7.43
C THR A 396 -5.43 -23.30 7.29
N THR A 397 -6.64 -23.86 7.06
CA THR A 397 -7.90 -23.09 7.12
C THR A 397 -8.03 -22.29 8.40
N GLY A 398 -7.67 -22.86 9.55
CA GLY A 398 -7.72 -22.15 10.84
C GLY A 398 -6.78 -20.94 10.87
N ALA A 399 -5.60 -21.02 10.26
CA ALA A 399 -4.66 -19.90 10.15
C ALA A 399 -5.20 -18.79 9.26
N ILE A 400 -5.80 -19.13 8.12
CA ILE A 400 -6.40 -18.17 7.18
C ILE A 400 -7.59 -17.46 7.84
N VAL A 401 -8.50 -18.19 8.48
CA VAL A 401 -9.66 -17.64 9.19
C VAL A 401 -9.20 -16.72 10.32
N TYR A 402 -8.19 -17.12 11.10
CA TYR A 402 -7.64 -16.29 12.17
C TYR A 402 -7.08 -14.96 11.62
N ALA A 403 -6.35 -14.98 10.50
CA ALA A 403 -5.82 -13.78 9.86
C ALA A 403 -6.94 -12.84 9.41
N ARG A 404 -7.96 -13.38 8.71
CA ARG A 404 -9.15 -12.63 8.27
C ARG A 404 -9.85 -11.94 9.43
N ASP A 405 -10.12 -12.67 10.50
CA ASP A 405 -10.84 -12.14 11.66
C ASP A 405 -10.04 -11.04 12.35
N ALA A 406 -8.71 -11.19 12.45
CA ALA A 406 -7.84 -10.16 13.01
C ALA A 406 -7.84 -8.87 12.17
N VAL A 407 -7.84 -8.97 10.84
CA VAL A 407 -7.95 -7.81 9.95
C VAL A 407 -9.32 -7.16 10.09
N ASN A 408 -10.41 -7.92 10.18
CA ASN A 408 -11.75 -7.40 10.42
C ASN A 408 -11.84 -6.65 11.75
N ASP A 409 -11.23 -7.17 12.82
CA ASP A 409 -11.13 -6.49 14.11
C ASP A 409 -10.42 -5.13 13.97
N LEU A 410 -9.31 -5.06 13.23
CA LEU A 410 -8.57 -3.82 12.98
C LEU A 410 -9.38 -2.79 12.19
N LEU A 411 -10.09 -3.23 11.15
CA LEU A 411 -10.98 -2.37 10.36
C LEU A 411 -12.11 -1.80 11.22
N ALA A 412 -12.72 -2.65 12.06
CA ALA A 412 -13.77 -2.22 12.99
C ALA A 412 -13.24 -1.22 14.04
N ILE A 413 -12.02 -1.42 14.56
CA ILE A 413 -11.35 -0.46 15.45
C ILE A 413 -11.13 0.88 14.76
N ARG A 414 -10.62 0.88 13.51
CA ARG A 414 -10.44 2.11 12.74
C ARG A 414 -11.76 2.83 12.48
N GLN A 415 -12.83 2.09 12.19
CA GLN A 415 -14.15 2.64 11.95
C GLN A 415 -14.75 3.25 13.23
N ASP A 416 -14.48 2.65 14.38
CA ASP A 416 -15.06 3.01 15.68
C ASP A 416 -14.65 4.40 16.18
N SER A 417 -13.57 4.99 15.65
CA SER A 417 -13.15 6.35 16.02
C SER A 417 -12.55 7.14 14.86
N SER A 418 -12.97 8.41 14.74
CA SER A 418 -12.38 9.37 13.79
C SER A 418 -10.93 9.72 14.12
N LEU A 419 -10.40 9.38 15.29
CA LEU A 419 -9.00 9.62 15.67
C LEU A 419 -8.01 8.87 14.79
N PHE A 420 -8.40 7.76 14.14
CA PHE A 420 -7.60 7.08 13.14
C PHE A 420 -7.70 7.72 11.74
N ARG A 421 -8.48 8.80 11.59
CA ARG A 421 -8.78 9.46 10.32
C ARG A 421 -8.76 10.98 10.48
N LEU A 422 -7.69 11.49 11.10
CA LEU A 422 -7.46 12.93 11.24
C LEU A 422 -7.34 13.56 9.85
N ARG A 423 -7.98 14.71 9.63
CA ARG A 423 -8.16 15.25 8.28
C ARG A 423 -7.04 16.18 7.82
N THR A 424 -6.41 16.87 8.76
CA THR A 424 -5.41 17.91 8.45
C THR A 424 -4.06 17.59 9.09
N ALA A 425 -2.99 18.19 8.55
CA ALA A 425 -1.67 18.12 9.15
C ALA A 425 -1.67 18.67 10.59
N ASP A 426 -2.39 19.76 10.81
CA ASP A 426 -2.51 20.40 12.14
C ASP A 426 -3.19 19.46 13.14
N ASP A 427 -4.26 18.77 12.74
CA ASP A 427 -4.90 17.76 13.60
C ASP A 427 -3.91 16.68 14.03
N VAL A 428 -3.11 16.17 13.08
CA VAL A 428 -2.11 15.15 13.39
C VAL A 428 -1.01 15.72 14.29
N ALA A 429 -0.48 16.90 13.95
CA ALA A 429 0.58 17.54 14.71
C ALA A 429 0.19 17.86 16.15
N GLN A 430 -1.06 18.22 16.38
CA GLN A 430 -1.55 18.58 17.71
C GLN A 430 -1.90 17.35 18.57
N ARG A 431 -2.32 16.23 17.96
CA ARG A 431 -2.96 15.11 18.66
C ARG A 431 -2.13 13.84 18.72
N LEU A 432 -1.34 13.54 17.69
CA LEU A 432 -0.55 12.31 17.62
C LEU A 432 0.81 12.50 18.28
N ARG A 433 1.21 11.53 19.11
CA ARG A 433 2.53 11.51 19.78
C ARG A 433 3.10 10.09 19.76
N PHE A 434 4.43 10.00 19.65
CA PHE A 434 5.20 8.78 19.86
C PHE A 434 5.93 8.84 21.20
N HIS A 435 5.85 7.76 21.99
CA HIS A 435 6.39 7.72 23.37
C HIS A 435 7.69 6.91 23.49
N ASN A 436 7.87 5.86 22.71
CA ASN A 436 9.10 5.06 22.67
C ASN A 436 10.02 5.62 21.59
N THR A 437 10.87 6.58 21.95
CA THR A 437 11.68 7.36 21.01
C THR A 437 13.11 7.55 21.54
N GLY A 438 14.02 8.08 20.71
CA GLY A 438 15.39 8.37 21.07
C GLY A 438 16.29 7.13 21.16
N PRO A 439 17.56 7.29 21.57
CA PRO A 439 18.56 6.22 21.55
C PRO A 439 18.29 5.12 22.58
N ALA A 440 17.55 5.42 23.64
CA ALA A 440 17.17 4.47 24.70
C ALA A 440 15.86 3.73 24.40
N GLN A 441 15.23 3.96 23.24
CA GLN A 441 13.98 3.28 22.88
C GLN A 441 14.13 1.76 22.90
N ILE A 442 13.06 1.07 23.29
CA ILE A 442 12.97 -0.38 23.25
C ILE A 442 12.87 -0.82 21.78
N PRO A 443 13.82 -1.61 21.24
CA PRO A 443 13.80 -2.02 19.85
C PRO A 443 12.58 -2.87 19.52
N GLY A 444 12.02 -2.68 18.33
CA GLY A 444 10.85 -3.45 17.86
C GLY A 444 9.53 -3.11 18.55
N LEU A 445 9.48 -2.00 19.32
CA LEU A 445 8.27 -1.52 19.96
C LEU A 445 7.97 -0.08 19.52
N ILE A 446 6.78 0.16 19.00
CA ILE A 446 6.25 1.52 18.77
C ILE A 446 5.07 1.73 19.71
N VAL A 447 5.04 2.89 20.37
CA VAL A 447 3.91 3.35 21.19
C VAL A 447 3.45 4.69 20.66
N MET A 448 2.23 4.73 20.18
CA MET A 448 1.59 5.91 19.58
C MET A 448 0.33 6.26 20.38
N SER A 449 0.14 7.53 20.73
CA SER A 449 -1.11 8.01 21.28
C SER A 449 -1.75 9.07 20.40
N ILE A 450 -3.09 9.15 20.43
CA ILE A 450 -3.87 10.17 19.71
C ILE A 450 -4.86 10.79 20.70
N ASP A 451 -4.73 12.10 20.93
CA ASP A 451 -5.59 12.84 21.84
C ASP A 451 -6.88 13.30 21.14
N GLY A 452 -8.03 12.91 21.69
CA GLY A 452 -9.34 13.31 21.18
C GLY A 452 -9.91 14.57 21.84
N GLN A 453 -9.22 15.16 22.83
CA GLN A 453 -9.75 16.28 23.63
C GLN A 453 -9.05 17.61 23.35
N HIS A 454 -7.75 17.62 23.15
CA HIS A 454 -6.97 18.85 23.00
C HIS A 454 -6.57 19.09 21.53
N PRO A 455 -6.53 20.34 21.08
CA PRO A 455 -6.91 21.59 21.79
C PRO A 455 -8.41 21.69 22.05
N GLN A 456 -9.22 20.91 21.38
CA GLN A 456 -10.67 20.74 21.57
C GLN A 456 -11.09 19.33 21.18
N ARG A 457 -12.27 18.91 21.62
CA ARG A 457 -12.78 17.58 21.25
C ARG A 457 -12.85 17.42 19.74
N TYR A 458 -12.20 16.38 19.22
CA TYR A 458 -12.20 16.11 17.78
C TYR A 458 -13.56 15.60 17.31
N ALA A 459 -14.05 16.10 16.20
CA ALA A 459 -15.36 15.74 15.66
C ALA A 459 -15.42 14.23 15.36
N GLY A 460 -16.44 13.55 15.89
CA GLY A 460 -16.61 12.10 15.74
C GLY A 460 -15.65 11.25 16.57
N ALA A 461 -14.84 11.85 17.45
CA ALA A 461 -14.04 11.08 18.41
C ALA A 461 -14.93 10.41 19.45
N LYS A 462 -15.02 9.07 19.40
CA LYS A 462 -15.73 8.27 20.40
C LYS A 462 -14.99 8.29 21.74
N TYR A 463 -13.67 8.26 21.70
CA TYR A 463 -12.79 8.16 22.85
C TYR A 463 -12.10 9.50 23.15
N LYS A 464 -11.75 9.71 24.44
CA LYS A 464 -10.93 10.86 24.86
C LYS A 464 -9.50 10.73 24.34
N SER A 465 -9.01 9.51 24.28
CA SER A 465 -7.71 9.18 23.69
C SER A 465 -7.66 7.74 23.25
N VAL A 466 -6.74 7.48 22.33
CA VAL A 466 -6.37 6.16 21.87
C VAL A 466 -4.87 5.99 22.05
N VAL A 467 -4.43 4.82 22.53
CA VAL A 467 -3.01 4.44 22.62
C VAL A 467 -2.82 3.13 21.87
N VAL A 468 -1.93 3.12 20.90
CA VAL A 468 -1.62 1.95 20.07
C VAL A 468 -0.20 1.50 20.34
N LEU A 469 -0.04 0.21 20.61
CA LEU A 469 1.27 -0.44 20.74
C LEU A 469 1.44 -1.46 19.63
N PHE A 470 2.60 -1.42 18.97
CA PHE A 470 3.04 -2.42 17.99
C PHE A 470 4.31 -3.08 18.54
N ASN A 471 4.22 -4.33 18.96
CA ASN A 471 5.39 -5.13 19.35
C ASN A 471 5.67 -6.15 18.24
N VAL A 472 6.73 -5.92 17.48
CA VAL A 472 7.13 -6.83 16.38
C VAL A 472 8.05 -7.96 16.84
N ASP A 473 8.66 -7.82 18.03
CA ASP A 473 9.59 -8.80 18.57
C ASP A 473 8.90 -10.12 18.96
N LYS A 474 9.64 -11.20 18.92
CA LYS A 474 9.22 -12.54 19.37
C LYS A 474 9.14 -12.70 20.89
N VAL A 475 9.47 -11.66 21.66
CA VAL A 475 9.32 -11.62 23.11
C VAL A 475 8.36 -10.51 23.54
N GLY A 476 7.66 -10.73 24.65
CA GLY A 476 6.80 -9.71 25.24
C GLY A 476 7.62 -8.51 25.73
N LYS A 477 7.00 -7.32 25.71
CA LYS A 477 7.64 -6.07 26.15
C LYS A 477 6.83 -5.41 27.26
N THR A 478 7.56 -4.65 28.09
CA THR A 478 6.96 -3.75 29.09
C THR A 478 7.58 -2.38 28.93
N ILE A 479 6.76 -1.34 28.95
CA ILE A 479 7.20 0.05 28.85
C ILE A 479 6.39 0.94 29.78
N ALA A 480 7.05 1.80 30.55
CA ALA A 480 6.41 2.88 31.27
C ALA A 480 6.32 4.13 30.37
N VAL A 481 5.14 4.73 30.35
CA VAL A 481 4.86 6.01 29.69
C VAL A 481 4.28 6.95 30.74
N PRO A 482 5.14 7.67 31.49
CA PRO A 482 4.73 8.46 32.63
C PRO A 482 3.63 9.47 32.32
N GLU A 483 3.60 10.02 31.11
CA GLU A 483 2.59 10.99 30.66
C GLU A 483 1.19 10.38 30.55
N LEU A 484 1.10 9.07 30.53
CA LEU A 484 -0.16 8.33 30.50
C LEU A 484 -0.55 7.76 31.88
N ALA A 485 0.27 7.97 32.92
CA ALA A 485 -0.06 7.54 34.28
C ALA A 485 -1.35 8.20 34.80
N GLY A 486 -2.11 7.47 35.58
CA GLY A 486 -3.40 7.93 36.13
C GLY A 486 -4.59 7.87 35.17
N ARG A 487 -4.37 7.72 33.86
CA ARG A 487 -5.42 7.64 32.82
C ARG A 487 -6.30 6.38 33.02
N LYS A 488 -7.56 6.46 32.59
CA LYS A 488 -8.51 5.33 32.67
C LYS A 488 -8.50 4.49 31.38
N LEU A 489 -7.30 4.14 30.92
CA LEU A 489 -7.13 3.35 29.71
C LEU A 489 -7.54 1.89 29.91
N ALA A 490 -8.26 1.34 28.95
CA ALA A 490 -8.62 -0.07 28.88
C ALA A 490 -8.40 -0.59 27.45
N LEU A 491 -8.09 -1.88 27.32
CA LEU A 491 -8.00 -2.52 26.01
C LEU A 491 -9.30 -2.30 25.23
N HIS A 492 -9.20 -1.97 23.94
CA HIS A 492 -10.33 -1.69 23.08
C HIS A 492 -11.39 -2.81 23.16
N PRO A 493 -12.71 -2.51 23.27
CA PRO A 493 -13.74 -3.53 23.44
C PRO A 493 -13.69 -4.66 22.41
N ILE A 494 -13.42 -4.34 21.16
CA ILE A 494 -13.26 -5.34 20.07
C ILE A 494 -12.13 -6.32 20.40
N GLN A 495 -10.94 -5.83 20.78
CA GLN A 495 -9.82 -6.70 21.11
C GLN A 495 -10.04 -7.48 22.42
N ARG A 496 -10.70 -6.87 23.42
CA ARG A 496 -11.01 -7.52 24.69
C ARG A 496 -11.97 -8.70 24.52
N ASN A 497 -12.92 -8.57 23.60
CA ASN A 497 -13.98 -9.55 23.36
C ASN A 497 -13.69 -10.48 22.16
N ALA A 498 -12.52 -10.33 21.50
CA ALA A 498 -12.16 -11.13 20.32
C ALA A 498 -12.03 -12.61 20.66
N ASP A 499 -12.67 -13.46 19.85
CA ASP A 499 -12.64 -14.91 19.97
C ASP A 499 -11.26 -15.51 19.63
N GLY A 500 -11.06 -16.78 19.97
CA GLY A 500 -9.85 -17.55 19.62
C GLY A 500 -8.56 -17.08 20.28
N GLY A 501 -8.65 -16.34 21.40
CA GLY A 501 -7.47 -15.87 22.14
C GLY A 501 -6.77 -14.67 21.52
N ARG A 502 -7.39 -14.02 20.52
CA ARG A 502 -6.90 -12.78 19.91
C ARG A 502 -6.99 -11.56 20.85
N GLY A 503 -7.75 -11.66 21.95
CA GLY A 503 -8.16 -10.55 22.80
C GLY A 503 -7.37 -10.41 24.11
N ALA A 504 -8.00 -10.75 25.22
CA ALA A 504 -7.65 -10.36 26.59
C ALA A 504 -6.22 -10.67 27.09
N ARG A 505 -5.45 -11.50 26.37
CA ARG A 505 -4.07 -11.89 26.75
C ARG A 505 -2.98 -11.14 26.00
N ILE A 506 -3.33 -10.22 25.09
CA ILE A 506 -2.33 -9.56 24.24
C ILE A 506 -1.63 -8.40 24.95
N ALA A 507 -2.29 -7.74 25.89
CA ALA A 507 -1.74 -6.56 26.55
C ALA A 507 -2.40 -6.25 27.90
N GLY A 508 -1.67 -5.51 28.76
CA GLY A 508 -2.15 -4.96 30.02
C GLY A 508 -1.71 -3.52 30.21
N TYR A 509 -2.40 -2.78 31.09
CA TYR A 509 -2.05 -1.43 31.48
C TYR A 509 -2.11 -1.28 32.99
N ASP A 510 -0.98 -0.87 33.60
CA ASP A 510 -0.92 -0.42 34.98
C ASP A 510 -1.16 1.08 35.06
N ARG A 511 -2.29 1.45 35.65
CA ARG A 511 -2.71 2.84 35.75
C ARG A 511 -1.80 3.68 36.64
N ALA A 512 -1.27 3.12 37.71
CA ALA A 512 -0.49 3.87 38.69
C ALA A 512 0.84 4.33 38.09
N GLY A 513 1.55 3.43 37.42
CA GLY A 513 2.84 3.70 36.80
C GLY A 513 2.77 4.15 35.35
N GLY A 514 1.60 4.12 34.70
CA GLY A 514 1.48 4.35 33.26
C GLY A 514 2.19 3.27 32.44
N ALA A 515 2.33 2.06 32.99
CA ALA A 515 3.10 0.99 32.35
C ALA A 515 2.19 0.09 31.50
N PHE A 516 2.67 -0.24 30.31
CA PHE A 516 2.03 -1.16 29.38
C PHE A 516 2.83 -2.45 29.27
N THR A 517 2.13 -3.57 29.24
CA THR A 517 2.69 -4.88 28.85
C THR A 517 2.05 -5.29 27.53
N ILE A 518 2.83 -5.87 26.63
CA ILE A 518 2.34 -6.35 25.32
C ILE A 518 2.98 -7.69 24.96
N ALA A 519 2.16 -8.61 24.45
CA ALA A 519 2.59 -9.93 24.01
C ALA A 519 3.54 -9.87 22.80
N PRO A 520 4.28 -10.96 22.51
CA PRO A 520 5.09 -11.09 21.30
C PRO A 520 4.24 -10.91 20.03
N ARG A 521 4.83 -10.30 19.00
CA ARG A 521 4.23 -10.19 17.65
C ARG A 521 2.75 -9.83 17.70
N SER A 522 2.45 -8.69 18.34
CA SER A 522 1.06 -8.26 18.53
C SER A 522 0.87 -6.75 18.43
N THR A 523 -0.37 -6.36 18.18
CA THR A 523 -0.84 -4.98 18.20
C THR A 523 -1.93 -4.84 19.28
N ALA A 524 -1.81 -3.84 20.14
CA ALA A 524 -2.80 -3.55 21.17
C ALA A 524 -3.29 -2.10 21.04
N VAL A 525 -4.60 -1.91 21.18
CA VAL A 525 -5.24 -0.60 21.16
C VAL A 525 -5.92 -0.38 22.50
N PHE A 526 -5.52 0.65 23.22
CA PHE A 526 -6.18 1.09 24.46
C PHE A 526 -6.97 2.36 24.20
N THR A 527 -8.10 2.50 24.91
CA THR A 527 -9.02 3.64 24.78
C THR A 527 -9.43 4.17 26.14
N GLU A 528 -9.67 5.48 26.24
CA GLU A 528 -10.26 6.15 27.39
C GLU A 528 -11.54 6.90 27.04
#